data_9355bac8b4937d2726d77f9a9eb2c9fc
#
_entry.id   9355bac8b4937d2726d77f9a9eb2c9fc
#
_cell.length_a   1.000
_cell.length_b   1.000
_cell.length_c   1.000
_cell.angle_alpha   90.00
_cell.angle_beta   90.00
_cell.angle_gamma   90.00
#
_symmetry.space_group_name_H-M   'P 1'
#
loop_
_entity.id
_entity.type
_entity.pdbx_description
1 polymer ?
#
loop_
_entity_poly.entity_id
_entity_poly.type
_entity_poly.pdbx_seq_one_letter_code
_entity_poly.pdbx_strand_id
1 'polypeptide(L)'
;MSEDIKKGLVGIVVDETTISQVMPEINSLTYRGYTVQELCDKCIFEEVAYLVLNGELPDSKQLKKFIKEERSNRKLSKHILDDLKKMPKKAHPMDVIRTVVSLMALEDKETSDNSREATMRKAIRIFSAAPTAVAAYFRLRKGKSIIKPDSKLSYSENFLKMMLGKLPEKEIVKAFDVSMILYAEHSFNVSTFTARTITSSLSDIHGAITGAIASLKGPLHGGANEAVMYMFDEVKKPQNAKTWIEKAIRDKRVIMGFGHRVYKSGDSRVPTMQRSEEHTSELQSRPHISY
;
A
#
# COMPACT_ATOMS: atom_id res chain seq x y z
N MET A 1 -39.25 16.77 9.48
CA MET A 1 -38.74 16.39 8.11
C MET A 1 -37.57 15.45 8.32
N SER A 2 -37.71 14.16 8.05
CA SER A 2 -36.56 13.25 8.08
C SER A 2 -35.69 13.60 6.89
N GLU A 3 -34.58 14.28 7.11
CA GLU A 3 -33.55 14.41 6.10
C GLU A 3 -33.16 13.01 5.65
N ASP A 4 -33.16 12.79 4.34
CA ASP A 4 -32.87 11.49 3.72
C ASP A 4 -31.37 11.19 3.89
N ILE A 5 -31.03 10.44 4.94
CA ILE A 5 -29.65 10.12 5.29
C ILE A 5 -29.01 9.30 4.15
N LYS A 6 -28.05 9.88 3.46
CA LYS A 6 -27.30 9.23 2.39
C LYS A 6 -26.29 8.24 2.96
N LYS A 7 -26.71 6.97 3.07
CA LYS A 7 -25.84 5.90 3.62
C LYS A 7 -24.52 5.82 2.84
N GLY A 8 -23.40 5.88 3.58
CA GLY A 8 -22.06 5.85 3.02
C GLY A 8 -21.75 7.02 2.09
N LEU A 9 -22.39 8.18 2.29
CA LEU A 9 -22.19 9.42 1.53
C LEU A 9 -22.44 9.26 0.02
N VAL A 10 -23.32 8.35 -0.39
CA VAL A 10 -23.63 8.14 -1.83
C VAL A 10 -24.23 9.41 -2.42
N GLY A 11 -23.58 9.93 -3.48
CA GLY A 11 -24.02 11.15 -4.16
C GLY A 11 -23.69 12.45 -3.43
N ILE A 12 -22.92 12.40 -2.35
CA ILE A 12 -22.44 13.60 -1.62
C ILE A 12 -21.04 13.92 -2.13
N VAL A 13 -20.85 15.12 -2.64
CA VAL A 13 -19.54 15.69 -2.95
C VAL A 13 -18.97 16.27 -1.66
N VAL A 14 -17.84 15.76 -1.20
CA VAL A 14 -17.21 16.18 0.06
C VAL A 14 -16.05 17.13 -0.17
N ASP A 15 -15.33 16.98 -1.28
CA ASP A 15 -14.20 17.83 -1.66
C ASP A 15 -13.73 17.47 -3.08
N GLU A 16 -12.72 18.21 -3.59
CA GLU A 16 -12.06 17.99 -4.86
C GLU A 16 -10.60 17.56 -4.63
N THR A 17 -10.04 16.82 -5.58
CA THR A 17 -8.62 16.43 -5.57
C THR A 17 -7.98 16.62 -6.95
N THR A 18 -6.75 17.08 -6.96
CA THR A 18 -5.90 17.14 -8.15
C THR A 18 -4.88 15.99 -8.22
N ILE A 19 -4.91 15.07 -7.25
CA ILE A 19 -3.88 14.03 -7.13
C ILE A 19 -4.17 12.87 -8.08
N SER A 20 -5.42 12.41 -8.13
CA SER A 20 -5.82 11.30 -9.00
C SER A 20 -7.22 11.48 -9.53
N GLN A 21 -7.50 10.84 -10.66
CA GLN A 21 -8.83 10.76 -11.23
C GLN A 21 -9.14 9.31 -11.62
N VAL A 22 -10.27 8.83 -11.12
CA VAL A 22 -10.82 7.53 -11.48
C VAL A 22 -11.91 7.77 -12.55
N MET A 23 -11.78 7.16 -13.71
CA MET A 23 -12.69 7.26 -14.84
C MET A 23 -13.25 5.87 -15.16
N PRO A 24 -14.32 5.43 -14.44
CA PRO A 24 -14.83 4.05 -14.57
C PRO A 24 -15.40 3.75 -15.96
N GLU A 25 -15.95 4.75 -16.64
CA GLU A 25 -16.58 4.66 -17.96
C GLU A 25 -15.60 4.27 -19.07
N ILE A 26 -14.34 4.68 -18.95
CA ILE A 26 -13.26 4.31 -19.87
C ILE A 26 -12.21 3.39 -19.22
N ASN A 27 -12.53 2.88 -18.04
CA ASN A 27 -11.66 2.00 -17.25
C ASN A 27 -10.24 2.55 -17.08
N SER A 28 -10.12 3.81 -16.65
CA SER A 28 -8.84 4.51 -16.50
C SER A 28 -8.65 5.07 -15.08
N LEU A 29 -7.39 5.15 -14.67
CA LEU A 29 -6.92 5.81 -13.46
C LEU A 29 -5.69 6.65 -13.82
N THR A 30 -5.68 7.90 -13.38
CA THR A 30 -4.55 8.79 -13.59
C THR A 30 -4.04 9.34 -12.27
N TYR A 31 -2.72 9.58 -12.18
CA TYR A 31 -2.08 10.35 -11.12
C TYR A 31 -1.51 11.63 -11.71
N ARG A 32 -1.98 12.78 -11.23
CA ARG A 32 -1.56 14.10 -11.74
C ARG A 32 -1.63 14.23 -13.27
N GLY A 33 -2.60 13.54 -13.91
CA GLY A 33 -2.82 13.53 -15.35
C GLY A 33 -2.11 12.41 -16.12
N TYR A 34 -1.14 11.72 -15.53
CA TYR A 34 -0.49 10.56 -16.16
C TYR A 34 -1.31 9.30 -15.91
N THR A 35 -1.49 8.47 -16.95
CA THR A 35 -2.16 7.17 -16.75
C THR A 35 -1.29 6.24 -15.92
N VAL A 36 -1.91 5.42 -15.06
CA VAL A 36 -1.14 4.48 -14.24
C VAL A 36 -0.39 3.45 -15.08
N GLN A 37 -0.88 3.14 -16.29
CA GLN A 37 -0.21 2.28 -17.25
C GLN A 37 1.11 2.88 -17.72
N GLU A 38 1.11 4.16 -18.13
CA GLU A 38 2.33 4.85 -18.54
C GLU A 38 3.33 4.96 -17.40
N LEU A 39 2.86 5.22 -16.18
CA LEU A 39 3.73 5.27 -15.00
C LEU A 39 4.35 3.91 -14.70
N CYS A 40 3.61 2.80 -14.83
CA CYS A 40 4.16 1.45 -14.67
C CYS A 40 5.19 1.07 -15.73
N ASP A 41 5.01 1.56 -16.96
CA ASP A 41 5.89 1.24 -18.08
C ASP A 41 7.19 2.07 -18.07
N LYS A 42 7.11 3.34 -17.62
CA LYS A 42 8.19 4.33 -17.80
C LYS A 42 8.87 4.78 -16.51
N CYS A 43 8.26 4.55 -15.35
CA CYS A 43 8.74 5.05 -14.07
C CYS A 43 9.09 3.91 -13.09
N ILE A 44 9.90 4.24 -12.09
CA ILE A 44 10.07 3.45 -10.87
C ILE A 44 9.14 4.00 -9.77
N PHE A 45 8.90 3.21 -8.75
CA PHE A 45 7.97 3.61 -7.68
C PHE A 45 8.38 4.91 -6.98
N GLU A 46 9.67 5.18 -6.80
CA GLU A 46 10.15 6.43 -6.18
C GLU A 46 9.79 7.68 -7.01
N GLU A 47 9.77 7.58 -8.34
CA GLU A 47 9.32 8.68 -9.21
C GLU A 47 7.83 8.95 -9.05
N VAL A 48 7.02 7.89 -8.96
CA VAL A 48 5.58 8.00 -8.75
C VAL A 48 5.24 8.50 -7.34
N ALA A 49 5.97 8.06 -6.33
CA ALA A 49 5.84 8.58 -4.97
C ALA A 49 6.16 10.09 -4.93
N TYR A 50 7.21 10.53 -5.63
CA TYR A 50 7.53 11.95 -5.76
C TYR A 50 6.41 12.72 -6.48
N LEU A 51 5.91 12.19 -7.60
CA LEU A 51 4.80 12.78 -8.37
C LEU A 51 3.57 13.02 -7.49
N VAL A 52 3.15 12.00 -6.75
CA VAL A 52 1.96 12.08 -5.88
C VAL A 52 2.14 13.13 -4.78
N LEU A 53 3.33 13.18 -4.16
CA LEU A 53 3.63 14.08 -3.05
C LEU A 53 3.88 15.53 -3.51
N ASN A 54 4.52 15.75 -4.66
CA ASN A 54 5.00 17.06 -5.09
C ASN A 54 4.20 17.66 -6.26
N GLY A 55 3.42 16.86 -6.99
CA GLY A 55 2.52 17.33 -8.05
C GLY A 55 3.04 17.14 -9.47
N GLU A 56 4.35 16.96 -9.66
CA GLU A 56 5.01 16.80 -10.95
C GLU A 56 6.03 15.65 -10.89
N LEU A 57 6.36 15.06 -12.03
CA LEU A 57 7.45 14.09 -12.12
C LEU A 57 8.79 14.77 -11.82
N PRO A 58 9.70 14.11 -11.10
CA PRO A 58 10.97 14.69 -10.74
C PRO A 58 11.93 14.78 -11.93
N ASP A 59 12.70 15.86 -12.01
CA ASP A 59 13.93 15.84 -12.78
C ASP A 59 15.01 14.95 -12.11
N SER A 60 16.12 14.69 -12.80
CA SER A 60 17.19 13.82 -12.30
C SER A 60 17.80 14.32 -10.97
N LYS A 61 17.83 15.64 -10.70
CA LYS A 61 18.37 16.23 -9.47
C LYS A 61 17.38 16.06 -8.32
N GLN A 62 16.12 16.31 -8.60
CA GLN A 62 15.01 16.16 -7.66
C GLN A 62 14.86 14.70 -7.23
N LEU A 63 14.90 13.76 -8.18
CA LEU A 63 14.83 12.33 -7.91
C LEU A 63 15.98 11.87 -7.02
N LYS A 64 17.22 12.26 -7.35
CA LYS A 64 18.39 11.93 -6.53
C LYS A 64 18.27 12.45 -5.10
N LYS A 65 17.75 13.67 -4.93
CA LYS A 65 17.52 14.27 -3.61
C LYS A 65 16.46 13.49 -2.85
N PHE A 66 15.33 13.19 -3.47
CA PHE A 66 14.22 12.44 -2.87
C PHE A 66 14.65 11.04 -2.44
N ILE A 67 15.31 10.29 -3.32
CA ILE A 67 15.83 8.95 -3.01
C ILE A 67 16.83 9.00 -1.84
N LYS A 68 17.71 10.00 -1.81
CA LYS A 68 18.66 10.17 -0.70
C LYS A 68 17.93 10.41 0.63
N GLU A 69 16.92 11.26 0.63
CA GLU A 69 16.12 11.59 1.81
C GLU A 69 15.31 10.36 2.27
N GLU A 70 14.61 9.69 1.37
CA GLU A 70 13.88 8.47 1.64
C GLU A 70 14.80 7.41 2.29
N ARG A 71 15.94 7.11 1.66
CA ARG A 71 16.89 6.09 2.16
C ARG A 71 17.46 6.44 3.54
N SER A 72 17.64 7.71 3.84
CA SER A 72 18.14 8.16 5.15
C SER A 72 17.12 7.95 6.27
N ASN A 73 15.83 7.92 5.95
CA ASN A 73 14.72 7.80 6.89
C ASN A 73 14.16 6.37 7.05
N ARG A 74 14.75 5.36 6.39
CA ARG A 74 14.27 3.96 6.44
C ARG A 74 14.36 3.29 7.81
N LYS A 75 15.24 3.77 8.69
CA LYS A 75 15.51 3.13 9.97
C LYS A 75 14.45 3.51 11.01
N LEU A 76 13.99 2.51 11.73
CA LEU A 76 13.26 2.70 12.98
C LEU A 76 14.24 2.92 14.14
N SER A 77 13.82 3.69 15.13
CA SER A 77 14.60 3.86 16.37
C SER A 77 14.75 2.55 17.14
N LYS A 78 15.72 2.53 18.05
CA LYS A 78 15.90 1.38 18.95
C LYS A 78 14.66 1.15 19.81
N HIS A 79 14.02 2.21 20.32
CA HIS A 79 12.81 2.10 21.16
C HIS A 79 11.67 1.42 20.39
N ILE A 80 11.35 1.87 19.19
CA ILE A 80 10.31 1.26 18.35
C ILE A 80 10.64 -0.20 18.03
N LEU A 81 11.91 -0.51 17.72
CA LEU A 81 12.32 -1.90 17.45
C LEU A 81 12.21 -2.79 18.70
N ASP A 82 12.51 -2.27 19.88
CA ASP A 82 12.38 -3.02 21.13
C ASP A 82 10.92 -3.23 21.52
N ASP A 83 10.05 -2.24 21.25
CA ASP A 83 8.61 -2.41 21.44
C ASP A 83 7.99 -3.38 20.42
N LEU A 84 8.41 -3.35 19.16
CA LEU A 84 8.02 -4.36 18.17
C LEU A 84 8.33 -5.80 18.63
N LYS A 85 9.48 -6.03 19.25
CA LYS A 85 9.86 -7.36 19.78
C LYS A 85 8.94 -7.84 20.91
N LYS A 86 8.34 -6.91 21.68
CA LYS A 86 7.43 -7.22 22.78
C LYS A 86 5.99 -7.44 22.29
N MET A 87 5.64 -6.99 21.09
CA MET A 87 4.28 -7.13 20.56
C MET A 87 3.89 -8.61 20.38
N PRO A 88 2.61 -8.95 20.65
CA PRO A 88 2.14 -10.33 20.52
C PRO A 88 2.31 -10.83 19.08
N LYS A 89 2.98 -11.96 18.89
CA LYS A 89 3.23 -12.56 17.56
C LYS A 89 1.93 -12.92 16.80
N LYS A 90 0.82 -13.09 17.50
CA LYS A 90 -0.50 -13.38 16.94
C LYS A 90 -1.34 -12.12 16.66
N ALA A 91 -0.85 -10.93 17.01
CA ALA A 91 -1.57 -9.70 16.70
C ALA A 91 -1.70 -9.51 15.18
N HIS A 92 -2.79 -8.88 14.79
CA HIS A 92 -3.01 -8.57 13.37
C HIS A 92 -1.94 -7.58 12.88
N PRO A 93 -1.26 -7.82 11.75
CA PRO A 93 -0.17 -6.95 11.28
C PRO A 93 -0.58 -5.48 11.16
N MET A 94 -1.78 -5.18 10.67
CA MET A 94 -2.26 -3.81 10.54
C MET A 94 -2.37 -3.09 11.90
N ASP A 95 -2.71 -3.80 12.98
CA ASP A 95 -2.75 -3.22 14.32
C ASP A 95 -1.36 -2.84 14.81
N VAL A 96 -0.38 -3.68 14.50
CA VAL A 96 1.03 -3.40 14.83
C VAL A 96 1.55 -2.21 14.04
N ILE A 97 1.29 -2.15 12.73
CA ILE A 97 1.79 -1.05 11.88
C ILE A 97 1.18 0.30 12.28
N ARG A 98 -0.14 0.36 12.54
CA ARG A 98 -0.74 1.62 13.02
C ARG A 98 -0.17 2.05 14.38
N THR A 99 0.16 1.09 15.26
CA THR A 99 0.80 1.36 16.55
C THR A 99 2.20 1.92 16.34
N VAL A 100 2.99 1.36 15.40
CA VAL A 100 4.32 1.88 15.08
C VAL A 100 4.24 3.32 14.57
N VAL A 101 3.31 3.64 13.69
CA VAL A 101 3.14 5.03 13.20
C VAL A 101 2.79 5.98 14.35
N SER A 102 1.94 5.54 15.28
CA SER A 102 1.63 6.32 16.49
C SER A 102 2.86 6.49 17.41
N LEU A 103 3.69 5.44 17.58
CA LEU A 103 4.95 5.55 18.34
C LEU A 103 5.95 6.51 17.67
N MET A 104 5.99 6.57 16.34
CA MET A 104 6.84 7.53 15.63
C MET A 104 6.50 8.97 15.99
N ALA A 105 5.22 9.28 16.27
CA ALA A 105 4.82 10.61 16.72
C ALA A 105 5.49 11.03 18.04
N LEU A 106 5.70 10.09 18.96
CA LEU A 106 6.30 10.35 20.27
C LEU A 106 7.77 10.74 20.18
N GLU A 107 8.45 10.32 19.12
CA GLU A 107 9.87 10.59 18.87
C GLU A 107 10.09 11.74 17.88
N ASP A 108 9.04 12.18 17.19
CA ASP A 108 9.14 13.23 16.16
C ASP A 108 9.09 14.63 16.79
N LYS A 109 10.22 15.33 16.74
CA LYS A 109 10.35 16.69 17.31
C LYS A 109 9.50 17.73 16.61
N GLU A 110 9.03 17.42 15.40
CA GLU A 110 8.17 18.32 14.60
C GLU A 110 6.68 17.94 14.69
N THR A 111 6.28 17.05 15.61
CA THR A 111 4.89 16.55 15.70
C THR A 111 3.87 17.67 15.71
N SER A 112 4.11 18.72 16.49
CA SER A 112 3.20 19.86 16.65
C SER A 112 3.28 20.91 15.53
N ASP A 113 4.26 20.81 14.63
CA ASP A 113 4.38 21.74 13.50
C ASP A 113 3.58 21.21 12.30
N ASN A 114 2.45 21.87 12.02
CA ASN A 114 1.56 21.52 10.91
C ASN A 114 1.81 22.39 9.65
N SER A 115 2.95 23.11 9.58
CA SER A 115 3.36 23.74 8.33
C SER A 115 3.49 22.69 7.21
N ARG A 116 3.30 23.14 5.97
CA ARG A 116 3.40 22.26 4.79
C ARG A 116 4.77 21.57 4.72
N GLU A 117 5.82 22.30 5.01
CA GLU A 117 7.20 21.84 4.98
C GLU A 117 7.46 20.77 6.04
N ALA A 118 7.04 21.01 7.27
CA ALA A 118 7.18 20.03 8.36
C ALA A 118 6.31 18.79 8.11
N THR A 119 5.09 19.00 7.62
CA THR A 119 4.18 17.88 7.26
C THR A 119 4.79 17.02 6.17
N MET A 120 5.40 17.62 5.13
CA MET A 120 6.09 16.86 4.08
C MET A 120 7.28 16.07 4.63
N ARG A 121 8.12 16.65 5.49
CA ARG A 121 9.22 15.92 6.14
C ARG A 121 8.72 14.76 6.98
N LYS A 122 7.65 14.97 7.76
CA LYS A 122 7.00 13.90 8.55
C LYS A 122 6.42 12.80 7.63
N ALA A 123 5.77 13.18 6.54
CA ALA A 123 5.25 12.23 5.55
C ALA A 123 6.36 11.35 4.96
N ILE A 124 7.50 11.95 4.58
CA ILE A 124 8.65 11.20 4.06
C ILE A 124 9.23 10.27 5.13
N ARG A 125 9.32 10.69 6.41
CA ARG A 125 9.75 9.81 7.50
C ARG A 125 8.84 8.59 7.67
N ILE A 126 7.53 8.79 7.70
CA ILE A 126 6.54 7.69 7.80
C ILE A 126 6.63 6.78 6.58
N PHE A 127 6.62 7.36 5.38
CA PHE A 127 6.72 6.63 4.10
C PHE A 127 7.96 5.74 4.06
N SER A 128 9.12 6.27 4.46
CA SER A 128 10.40 5.55 4.42
C SER A 128 10.51 4.46 5.48
N ALA A 129 9.96 4.69 6.68
CA ALA A 129 10.09 3.78 7.81
C ALA A 129 9.02 2.67 7.82
N ALA A 130 7.84 2.89 7.23
CA ALA A 130 6.75 1.93 7.24
C ALA A 130 7.14 0.55 6.69
N PRO A 131 7.86 0.41 5.55
CA PRO A 131 8.31 -0.90 5.07
C PRO A 131 9.21 -1.63 6.05
N THR A 132 10.06 -0.90 6.78
CA THR A 132 10.92 -1.49 7.82
C THR A 132 10.08 -2.06 8.97
N ALA A 133 9.03 -1.36 9.39
CA ALA A 133 8.10 -1.85 10.42
C ALA A 133 7.38 -3.13 9.97
N VAL A 134 6.86 -3.14 8.74
CA VAL A 134 6.17 -4.30 8.15
C VAL A 134 7.11 -5.50 8.11
N ALA A 135 8.30 -5.33 7.54
CA ALA A 135 9.28 -6.41 7.38
C ALA A 135 9.80 -6.91 8.74
N ALA A 136 10.06 -6.02 9.68
CA ALA A 136 10.51 -6.37 11.03
C ALA A 136 9.45 -7.25 11.74
N TYR A 137 8.19 -6.82 11.75
CA TYR A 137 7.14 -7.59 12.41
C TYR A 137 6.85 -8.93 11.70
N PHE A 138 6.84 -8.97 10.37
CA PHE A 138 6.73 -10.21 9.62
C PHE A 138 7.79 -11.23 10.01
N ARG A 139 9.04 -10.82 10.14
CA ARG A 139 10.15 -11.68 10.55
C ARG A 139 10.02 -12.15 11.99
N LEU A 140 9.68 -11.23 12.91
CA LEU A 140 9.46 -11.55 14.32
C LEU A 140 8.34 -12.58 14.51
N ARG A 141 7.24 -12.49 13.78
CA ARG A 141 6.16 -13.49 13.79
C ARG A 141 6.66 -14.88 13.41
N LYS A 142 7.63 -14.95 12.50
CA LYS A 142 8.23 -16.21 12.01
C LYS A 142 9.46 -16.64 12.84
N GLY A 143 9.72 -16.00 13.97
CA GLY A 143 10.88 -16.31 14.82
C GLY A 143 12.23 -15.98 14.17
N LYS A 144 12.25 -15.11 13.16
CA LYS A 144 13.46 -14.71 12.43
C LYS A 144 13.99 -13.36 12.94
N SER A 145 15.31 -13.15 12.85
CA SER A 145 15.93 -11.86 13.17
C SER A 145 15.48 -10.75 12.21
N ILE A 146 15.39 -9.52 12.72
CA ILE A 146 15.13 -8.33 11.93
C ILE A 146 16.32 -8.05 11.01
N ILE A 147 16.04 -7.72 9.74
CA ILE A 147 17.05 -7.28 8.78
C ILE A 147 17.00 -5.76 8.71
N LYS A 148 18.17 -5.13 8.81
CA LYS A 148 18.31 -3.67 8.70
C LYS A 148 18.06 -3.22 7.26
N PRO A 149 17.45 -2.04 7.05
CA PRO A 149 17.31 -1.48 5.72
C PRO A 149 18.67 -1.20 5.07
N ASP A 150 18.73 -1.36 3.75
CA ASP A 150 19.91 -1.14 2.93
C ASP A 150 19.73 0.15 2.11
N SER A 151 20.64 1.10 2.30
CA SER A 151 20.61 2.39 1.61
C SER A 151 21.08 2.34 0.14
N LYS A 152 21.56 1.21 -0.34
CA LYS A 152 21.98 1.04 -1.74
C LYS A 152 20.86 0.55 -2.65
N LEU A 153 19.84 -0.09 -2.07
CA LEU A 153 18.72 -0.71 -2.79
C LEU A 153 17.59 0.30 -3.07
N SER A 154 16.81 0.05 -4.12
CA SER A 154 15.55 0.74 -4.38
C SER A 154 14.55 0.49 -3.23
N TYR A 155 13.43 1.19 -3.25
CA TYR A 155 12.37 1.02 -2.25
C TYR A 155 11.83 -0.42 -2.25
N SER A 156 11.49 -0.94 -3.42
CA SER A 156 10.97 -2.29 -3.61
C SER A 156 11.98 -3.37 -3.29
N GLU A 157 13.22 -3.25 -3.78
CA GLU A 157 14.30 -4.18 -3.45
C GLU A 157 14.59 -4.25 -1.96
N ASN A 158 14.67 -3.09 -1.30
CA ASN A 158 14.94 -3.01 0.12
C ASN A 158 13.85 -3.70 0.94
N PHE A 159 12.57 -3.43 0.62
CA PHE A 159 11.45 -4.08 1.30
C PHE A 159 11.48 -5.60 1.14
N LEU A 160 11.61 -6.09 -0.09
CA LEU A 160 11.64 -7.53 -0.37
C LEU A 160 12.85 -8.22 0.29
N LYS A 161 14.03 -7.58 0.27
CA LYS A 161 15.21 -8.10 1.00
C LYS A 161 14.95 -8.20 2.50
N MET A 162 14.37 -7.17 3.11
CA MET A 162 14.05 -7.19 4.54
C MET A 162 13.03 -8.27 4.90
N MET A 163 12.03 -8.50 4.04
CA MET A 163 11.01 -9.53 4.24
C MET A 163 11.57 -10.94 4.08
N LEU A 164 12.21 -11.20 2.94
CA LEU A 164 12.60 -12.55 2.49
C LEU A 164 13.95 -12.99 3.04
N GLY A 165 14.84 -12.06 3.36
CA GLY A 165 16.21 -12.32 3.82
C GLY A 165 17.25 -12.26 2.72
N LYS A 166 16.82 -12.28 1.47
CA LYS A 166 17.66 -12.12 0.27
C LYS A 166 16.85 -11.38 -0.79
N LEU A 167 17.52 -10.82 -1.77
CA LEU A 167 16.85 -10.27 -2.94
C LEU A 167 16.26 -11.44 -3.78
N PRO A 168 15.01 -11.34 -4.19
CA PRO A 168 14.44 -12.24 -5.15
C PRO A 168 14.93 -11.89 -6.57
N GLU A 169 14.48 -12.64 -7.58
CA GLU A 169 14.73 -12.39 -8.98
C GLU A 169 14.23 -11.00 -9.41
N LYS A 170 14.85 -10.40 -10.41
CA LYS A 170 14.54 -9.03 -10.85
C LYS A 170 13.10 -8.85 -11.28
N GLU A 171 12.52 -9.88 -11.87
CA GLU A 171 11.14 -9.91 -12.33
C GLU A 171 10.16 -9.81 -11.16
N ILE A 172 10.45 -10.47 -10.06
CA ILE A 172 9.65 -10.38 -8.82
C ILE A 172 9.75 -8.96 -8.24
N VAL A 173 10.94 -8.37 -8.26
CA VAL A 173 11.14 -6.97 -7.84
C VAL A 173 10.34 -6.03 -8.72
N LYS A 174 10.39 -6.22 -10.05
CA LYS A 174 9.65 -5.38 -11.01
C LYS A 174 8.14 -5.53 -10.84
N ALA A 175 7.63 -6.74 -10.69
CA ALA A 175 6.20 -6.97 -10.44
C ALA A 175 5.73 -6.31 -9.12
N PHE A 176 6.57 -6.38 -8.07
CA PHE A 176 6.28 -5.70 -6.82
C PHE A 176 6.30 -4.17 -6.98
N ASP A 177 7.27 -3.62 -7.72
CA ASP A 177 7.37 -2.18 -7.99
C ASP A 177 6.13 -1.68 -8.76
N VAL A 178 5.71 -2.41 -9.81
CA VAL A 178 4.46 -2.14 -10.54
C VAL A 178 3.25 -2.17 -9.59
N SER A 179 3.18 -3.14 -8.69
CA SER A 179 2.10 -3.20 -7.70
C SER A 179 2.07 -1.97 -6.80
N MET A 180 3.22 -1.49 -6.34
CA MET A 180 3.34 -0.28 -5.54
C MET A 180 2.87 0.98 -6.30
N ILE A 181 3.19 1.08 -7.59
CA ILE A 181 2.71 2.17 -8.46
C ILE A 181 1.18 2.11 -8.58
N LEU A 182 0.61 0.94 -8.89
CA LEU A 182 -0.84 0.77 -9.07
C LEU A 182 -1.65 1.03 -7.78
N TYR A 183 -1.04 0.82 -6.61
CA TYR A 183 -1.66 1.04 -5.31
C TYR A 183 -1.32 2.39 -4.67
N ALA A 184 -0.55 3.26 -5.34
CA ALA A 184 -0.06 4.51 -4.73
C ALA A 184 -1.20 5.48 -4.39
N GLU A 185 -2.25 5.55 -5.21
CA GLU A 185 -3.34 6.51 -5.03
C GLU A 185 -4.65 6.01 -5.66
N HIS A 186 -5.79 6.39 -5.07
CA HIS A 186 -7.11 6.07 -5.62
C HIS A 186 -8.18 7.06 -5.13
N SER A 187 -7.95 8.37 -5.32
CA SER A 187 -8.89 9.45 -4.99
C SER A 187 -9.31 9.43 -3.49
N PHE A 188 -10.58 9.73 -3.20
CA PHE A 188 -11.12 9.74 -1.84
C PHE A 188 -11.51 8.33 -1.35
N ASN A 189 -10.58 7.37 -1.40
CA ASN A 189 -10.78 6.10 -0.73
C ASN A 189 -10.98 6.31 0.78
N VAL A 190 -11.51 5.30 1.47
CA VAL A 190 -11.88 5.42 2.89
C VAL A 190 -10.70 5.84 3.78
N SER A 191 -9.49 5.38 3.49
CA SER A 191 -8.28 5.78 4.25
C SER A 191 -7.93 7.24 4.04
N THR A 192 -7.96 7.73 2.79
CA THR A 192 -7.73 9.14 2.47
C THR A 192 -8.79 10.01 3.13
N PHE A 193 -10.07 9.64 3.05
CA PHE A 193 -11.15 10.36 3.71
C PHE A 193 -10.98 10.41 5.24
N THR A 194 -10.62 9.29 5.87
CA THR A 194 -10.32 9.22 7.30
C THR A 194 -9.17 10.15 7.69
N ALA A 195 -8.06 10.11 6.94
CA ALA A 195 -6.91 10.98 7.18
C ALA A 195 -7.29 12.46 7.08
N ARG A 196 -8.06 12.84 6.05
CA ARG A 196 -8.54 14.21 5.86
C ARG A 196 -9.46 14.66 6.99
N THR A 197 -10.36 13.79 7.46
CA THR A 197 -11.23 14.07 8.61
C THR A 197 -10.42 14.34 9.87
N ILE A 198 -9.37 13.55 10.14
CA ILE A 198 -8.51 13.78 11.31
C ILE A 198 -7.72 15.08 11.16
N THR A 199 -7.11 15.34 9.99
CA THR A 199 -6.35 16.56 9.76
C THR A 199 -7.21 17.82 9.76
N SER A 200 -8.51 17.73 9.45
CA SER A 200 -9.42 18.87 9.51
C SER A 200 -9.57 19.45 10.92
N SER A 201 -9.23 18.69 11.96
CA SER A 201 -9.14 19.18 13.35
C SER A 201 -7.79 19.81 13.72
N LEU A 202 -6.89 19.98 12.73
CA LEU A 202 -5.50 20.41 12.89
C LEU A 202 -4.63 19.41 13.68
N SER A 203 -5.04 18.15 13.74
CA SER A 203 -4.22 17.07 14.28
C SER A 203 -3.01 16.80 13.35
N ASP A 204 -1.97 16.18 13.92
CA ASP A 204 -0.73 15.87 13.20
C ASP A 204 -0.89 14.72 12.19
N ILE A 205 0.04 14.63 11.25
CA ILE A 205 0.01 13.61 10.19
C ILE A 205 0.17 12.17 10.71
N HIS A 206 0.85 11.94 11.84
CA HIS A 206 0.99 10.59 12.40
C HIS A 206 -0.37 10.09 12.90
N GLY A 207 -1.14 10.96 13.57
CA GLY A 207 -2.52 10.67 13.97
C GLY A 207 -3.42 10.37 12.77
N ALA A 208 -3.30 11.18 11.71
CA ALA A 208 -4.05 10.99 10.48
C ALA A 208 -3.73 9.66 9.78
N ILE A 209 -2.45 9.30 9.64
CA ILE A 209 -2.01 8.04 9.03
C ILE A 209 -2.36 6.85 9.93
N THR A 210 -2.26 6.98 11.25
CA THR A 210 -2.72 5.95 12.21
C THR A 210 -4.21 5.62 11.99
N GLY A 211 -5.06 6.63 11.86
CA GLY A 211 -6.48 6.46 11.55
C GLY A 211 -6.73 5.87 10.16
N ALA A 212 -5.97 6.32 9.16
CA ALA A 212 -6.05 5.77 7.81
C ALA A 212 -5.69 4.27 7.76
N ILE A 213 -4.64 3.84 8.47
CA ILE A 213 -4.26 2.42 8.59
C ILE A 213 -5.34 1.62 9.32
N ALA A 214 -5.97 2.19 10.36
CA ALA A 214 -7.08 1.56 11.04
C ALA A 214 -8.28 1.34 10.10
N SER A 215 -8.61 2.33 9.29
CA SER A 215 -9.63 2.25 8.25
C SER A 215 -9.28 1.22 7.17
N LEU A 216 -8.01 1.18 6.73
CA LEU A 216 -7.53 0.26 5.70
C LEU A 216 -7.69 -1.22 6.09
N LYS A 217 -7.60 -1.55 7.38
CA LYS A 217 -7.81 -2.91 7.90
C LYS A 217 -9.23 -3.44 7.64
N GLY A 218 -10.22 -2.56 7.49
CA GLY A 218 -11.62 -2.97 7.37
C GLY A 218 -11.89 -3.89 6.18
N PRO A 219 -12.77 -4.91 6.32
CA PRO A 219 -13.04 -5.91 5.27
C PRO A 219 -13.72 -5.31 4.03
N LEU A 220 -14.33 -4.14 4.14
CA LEU A 220 -14.90 -3.41 3.00
C LEU A 220 -13.92 -2.40 2.38
N HIS A 221 -12.64 -2.48 2.74
CA HIS A 221 -11.56 -1.67 2.21
C HIS A 221 -10.32 -2.55 1.94
N GLY A 222 -9.14 -2.20 2.42
CA GLY A 222 -7.91 -2.99 2.20
C GLY A 222 -7.94 -4.40 2.78
N GLY A 223 -8.71 -4.64 3.84
CA GLY A 223 -8.93 -6.00 4.38
C GLY A 223 -9.58 -6.97 3.40
N ALA A 224 -10.15 -6.48 2.29
CA ALA A 224 -10.65 -7.35 1.23
C ALA A 224 -9.54 -8.23 0.61
N ASN A 225 -8.34 -7.70 0.46
CA ASN A 225 -7.19 -8.46 -0.08
C ASN A 225 -6.81 -9.64 0.81
N GLU A 226 -6.84 -9.45 2.14
CA GLU A 226 -6.62 -10.52 3.10
C GLU A 226 -7.73 -11.59 3.02
N ALA A 227 -8.98 -11.16 2.91
CA ALA A 227 -10.12 -12.05 2.77
C ALA A 227 -10.06 -12.92 1.49
N VAL A 228 -9.50 -12.38 0.39
CA VAL A 228 -9.22 -13.17 -0.83
C VAL A 228 -8.21 -14.29 -0.54
N MET A 229 -7.17 -14.03 0.26
CA MET A 229 -6.19 -15.06 0.61
C MET A 229 -6.82 -16.19 1.41
N TYR A 230 -7.69 -15.88 2.38
CA TYR A 230 -8.45 -16.91 3.10
C TYR A 230 -9.37 -17.70 2.17
N MET A 231 -9.99 -17.06 1.20
CA MET A 231 -10.77 -17.74 0.15
C MET A 231 -9.91 -18.72 -0.65
N PHE A 232 -8.69 -18.34 -1.04
CA PHE A 232 -7.76 -19.23 -1.73
C PHE A 232 -7.33 -20.41 -0.85
N ASP A 233 -7.14 -20.20 0.44
CA ASP A 233 -6.86 -21.29 1.39
C ASP A 233 -8.03 -22.30 1.49
N GLU A 234 -9.27 -21.84 1.33
CA GLU A 234 -10.44 -22.72 1.27
C GLU A 234 -10.52 -23.47 -0.08
N VAL A 235 -10.25 -22.81 -1.19
CA VAL A 235 -10.24 -23.43 -2.55
C VAL A 235 -9.11 -24.44 -2.67
N LYS A 236 -7.95 -24.17 -2.10
CA LYS A 236 -6.74 -25.02 -2.03
C LYS A 236 -6.07 -25.28 -3.38
N LYS A 237 -6.82 -25.66 -4.41
CA LYS A 237 -6.31 -26.03 -5.74
C LYS A 237 -7.21 -25.44 -6.82
N PRO A 238 -6.65 -25.02 -7.97
CA PRO A 238 -7.44 -24.44 -9.08
C PRO A 238 -8.61 -25.32 -9.53
N GLN A 239 -8.44 -26.64 -9.51
CA GLN A 239 -9.46 -27.61 -9.91
C GLN A 239 -10.73 -27.53 -9.03
N ASN A 240 -10.61 -27.09 -7.79
CA ASN A 240 -11.73 -26.96 -6.86
C ASN A 240 -12.50 -25.65 -7.03
N ALA A 241 -11.96 -24.67 -7.79
CA ALA A 241 -12.49 -23.31 -7.86
C ALA A 241 -13.95 -23.30 -8.34
N LYS A 242 -14.29 -24.08 -9.39
CA LYS A 242 -15.65 -24.16 -9.93
C LYS A 242 -16.64 -24.61 -8.87
N THR A 243 -16.38 -25.74 -8.23
CA THR A 243 -17.26 -26.33 -7.21
C THR A 243 -17.41 -25.40 -6.00
N TRP A 244 -16.30 -24.77 -5.59
CA TRP A 244 -16.32 -23.81 -4.48
C TRP A 244 -17.17 -22.58 -4.81
N ILE A 245 -17.02 -22.00 -6.01
CA ILE A 245 -17.79 -20.83 -6.47
C ILE A 245 -19.28 -21.16 -6.57
N GLU A 246 -19.64 -22.30 -7.19
CA GLU A 246 -21.04 -22.73 -7.31
C GLU A 246 -21.71 -22.90 -5.94
N LYS A 247 -20.97 -23.42 -4.96
CA LYS A 247 -21.43 -23.50 -3.58
C LYS A 247 -21.59 -22.11 -2.96
N ALA A 248 -20.60 -21.22 -3.10
CA ALA A 248 -20.62 -19.88 -2.54
C ALA A 248 -21.81 -19.07 -3.08
N ILE A 249 -22.10 -19.17 -4.38
CA ILE A 249 -23.27 -18.52 -5.01
C ILE A 249 -24.58 -19.06 -4.45
N ARG A 250 -24.73 -20.39 -4.36
CA ARG A 250 -25.92 -21.04 -3.80
C ARG A 250 -26.16 -20.61 -2.34
N ASP A 251 -25.09 -20.54 -1.56
CA ASP A 251 -25.11 -20.15 -0.15
C ASP A 251 -25.21 -18.62 0.03
N LYS A 252 -25.32 -17.85 -1.07
CA LYS A 252 -25.33 -16.37 -1.09
C LYS A 252 -24.13 -15.74 -0.37
N ARG A 253 -22.99 -16.43 -0.39
CA ARG A 253 -21.76 -15.97 0.22
C ARG A 253 -21.13 -14.88 -0.67
N VAL A 254 -20.61 -13.82 -0.04
CA VAL A 254 -19.81 -12.81 -0.77
C VAL A 254 -18.51 -13.44 -1.25
N ILE A 255 -18.24 -13.31 -2.54
CA ILE A 255 -16.99 -13.78 -3.17
C ILE A 255 -16.03 -12.59 -3.21
N MET A 256 -15.03 -12.61 -2.35
CA MET A 256 -14.07 -11.50 -2.24
C MET A 256 -13.21 -11.41 -3.50
N GLY A 257 -12.85 -10.17 -3.88
CA GLY A 257 -12.14 -9.88 -5.13
C GLY A 257 -13.05 -9.67 -6.35
N PHE A 258 -14.35 -9.90 -6.21
CA PHE A 258 -15.34 -9.63 -7.24
C PHE A 258 -16.31 -8.52 -6.81
N GLY A 259 -16.61 -7.62 -7.74
CA GLY A 259 -17.42 -6.43 -7.48
C GLY A 259 -16.61 -5.29 -6.88
N HIS A 260 -16.92 -4.08 -7.30
CA HIS A 260 -16.32 -2.86 -6.83
C HIS A 260 -17.36 -1.73 -6.78
N ARG A 261 -17.24 -0.82 -5.80
CA ARG A 261 -18.22 0.28 -5.67
C ARG A 261 -18.16 1.25 -6.85
N VAL A 262 -16.98 1.50 -7.39
CA VAL A 262 -16.72 2.46 -8.47
C VAL A 262 -16.65 1.77 -9.83
N TYR A 263 -15.81 0.74 -9.97
CA TYR A 263 -15.65 0.02 -11.23
C TYR A 263 -16.80 -0.97 -11.46
N LYS A 264 -17.39 -0.92 -12.64
CA LYS A 264 -18.48 -1.82 -13.06
C LYS A 264 -18.09 -2.78 -14.19
N SER A 265 -17.14 -2.37 -15.02
CA SER A 265 -16.67 -3.13 -16.19
C SER A 265 -15.25 -3.70 -16.01
N GLY A 266 -14.74 -3.71 -14.79
CA GLY A 266 -13.38 -4.13 -14.45
C GLY A 266 -12.56 -3.00 -13.82
N ASP A 267 -11.52 -3.36 -13.07
CA ASP A 267 -10.60 -2.41 -12.45
C ASP A 267 -9.47 -2.10 -13.44
N SER A 268 -9.22 -0.82 -13.70
CA SER A 268 -8.19 -0.34 -14.65
C SER A 268 -6.76 -0.80 -14.33
N ARG A 269 -6.51 -1.22 -13.10
CA ARG A 269 -5.20 -1.68 -12.63
C ARG A 269 -4.94 -3.15 -12.98
N VAL A 270 -6.00 -3.96 -13.07
CA VAL A 270 -5.91 -5.42 -13.25
C VAL A 270 -5.12 -5.82 -14.49
N PRO A 271 -5.37 -5.28 -15.70
CA PRO A 271 -4.63 -5.72 -16.89
C PRO A 271 -3.11 -5.49 -16.79
N THR A 272 -2.69 -4.40 -16.15
CA THR A 272 -1.26 -4.08 -15.97
C THR A 272 -0.64 -4.99 -14.91
N MET A 273 -1.35 -5.24 -13.81
CA MET A 273 -0.89 -6.17 -12.77
C MET A 273 -0.75 -7.59 -13.32
N GLN A 274 -1.74 -8.07 -14.08
CA GLN A 274 -1.74 -9.39 -14.69
C GLN A 274 -0.53 -9.58 -15.63
N ARG A 275 -0.24 -8.63 -16.51
CA ARG A 275 0.96 -8.70 -17.37
C ARG A 275 2.25 -8.82 -16.57
N SER A 276 2.37 -8.09 -15.47
CA SER A 276 3.54 -8.18 -14.58
C SER A 276 3.69 -9.55 -13.92
N GLU A 277 2.57 -10.17 -13.54
CA GLU A 277 2.55 -11.50 -12.93
C GLU A 277 2.81 -12.61 -13.94
N GLU A 278 2.32 -12.51 -15.17
CA GLU A 278 2.55 -13.47 -16.25
C GLU A 278 4.04 -13.63 -16.55
N HIS A 279 4.80 -12.54 -16.66
CA HIS A 279 6.26 -12.58 -16.81
C HIS A 279 6.95 -13.30 -15.65
N THR A 280 6.44 -13.17 -14.44
CA THR A 280 6.99 -13.86 -13.26
C THR A 280 6.65 -15.35 -13.28
N SER A 281 5.46 -15.72 -13.73
CA SER A 281 4.99 -17.12 -13.81
C SER A 281 5.71 -17.93 -14.90
N GLU A 282 5.98 -17.31 -16.05
CA GLU A 282 6.74 -17.94 -17.14
C GLU A 282 8.18 -18.31 -16.72
N LEU A 283 8.80 -17.50 -15.88
CA LEU A 283 10.14 -17.78 -15.35
C LEU A 283 10.14 -18.91 -14.31
N GLN A 284 9.11 -19.01 -13.50
CA GLN A 284 8.95 -20.10 -12.52
C GLN A 284 8.63 -21.45 -13.20
N SER A 285 8.04 -21.43 -14.39
CA SER A 285 7.69 -22.64 -15.16
C SER A 285 8.84 -23.16 -16.04
N ARG A 286 9.93 -22.42 -16.19
CA ARG A 286 11.11 -22.89 -16.92
C ARG A 286 11.81 -23.99 -16.12
N PRO A 287 12.00 -25.21 -16.67
CA PRO A 287 12.76 -26.24 -15.98
C PRO A 287 14.16 -25.70 -15.71
N HIS A 288 14.63 -25.84 -14.48
CA HIS A 288 16.04 -25.61 -14.15
C HIS A 288 16.89 -26.54 -14.98
N ILE A 289 17.43 -26.05 -16.09
CA ILE A 289 18.52 -26.73 -16.82
C ILE A 289 19.73 -26.56 -15.92
N SER A 290 20.02 -27.55 -15.11
CA SER A 290 21.29 -27.68 -14.40
C SER A 290 22.34 -28.04 -15.41
N TYR A 291 23.30 -27.14 -15.61
CA TYR A 291 24.61 -27.47 -16.20
C TYR A 291 25.57 -27.86 -15.09
#